data_b4e8285025fb89f405d98a2aa5c38e5f
#
_entry.id   b4e8285025fb89f405d98a2aa5c38e5f
#
_cell.length_a   1.000
_cell.length_b   1.000
_cell.length_c   1.000
_cell.angle_alpha   90.00
_cell.angle_beta   90.00
_cell.angle_gamma   90.00
#
_symmetry.space_group_name_H-M   'P 1'
#
loop_
_entity.id
_entity.type
_entity.pdbx_description
1 polymer ?
#
loop_
_entity_poly.entity_id
_entity_poly.type
_entity_poly.pdbx_seq_one_letter_code
_entity_poly.pdbx_strand_id
1 'polypeptide(L)'
;MQHLYAVETIADLRQFDPLCSEQLRTSGYLRPGDGGGGDFYWAGEDNQADDGGLVLKSEQTPKGRWRRISTGQLDIRQFGALPANGDVTQQFQKALNACRKGGSLYVPSGHYTIRQPLMVHQGTTVHGDGLLSEIHYYGPAKTGCWNAAQRTPATAMAFAGLNTFVHTQNSWAYHLTGMSFSRFDNLFVHLRCANTSAYYGPGNGESPYYNVFTNCHASGPGGEANGCIAFDWAAYDDGIQAPNANQVFGGHVNSLQVAVRCQGTGNIFHGQVLEMVDVGYEFDLPKNRYDDVSKGISNDVMGLYTEYAKIVFEQRHETCYLMAQTSMVTGHKELFRGKSKENCVLLSSHSGQLPMNRSFFEKAINFRPLEFK
;
A
#
# COMPACT_ATOMS: atom_id res chain seq x y z
N MET A 1 14.22 -3.24 48.47
CA MET A 1 14.43 -3.17 47.03
C MET A 1 13.93 -4.47 46.43
N GLN A 2 12.89 -4.44 45.60
CA GLN A 2 12.52 -5.62 44.82
C GLN A 2 13.63 -5.84 43.77
N HIS A 3 14.26 -6.99 43.79
CA HIS A 3 15.23 -7.37 42.78
C HIS A 3 14.47 -7.66 41.49
N LEU A 4 14.69 -6.85 40.45
CA LEU A 4 14.19 -7.15 39.11
C LEU A 4 15.06 -8.30 38.56
N TYR A 5 14.46 -9.47 38.41
CA TYR A 5 15.13 -10.59 37.76
C TYR A 5 15.22 -10.33 36.23
N ALA A 6 16.34 -10.72 35.64
CA ALA A 6 16.55 -10.60 34.22
C ALA A 6 16.93 -11.96 33.63
N VAL A 7 16.39 -12.25 32.48
CA VAL A 7 16.74 -13.40 31.63
C VAL A 7 17.12 -12.93 30.23
N GLU A 8 17.77 -13.79 29.46
CA GLU A 8 18.30 -13.39 28.19
C GLU A 8 17.20 -13.30 27.10
N THR A 9 16.32 -14.28 27.04
CA THR A 9 15.38 -14.48 25.92
C THR A 9 13.94 -14.73 26.39
N ILE A 10 13.01 -14.74 25.44
CA ILE A 10 11.62 -15.15 25.67
C ILE A 10 11.53 -16.65 25.99
N ALA A 11 12.45 -17.49 25.46
CA ALA A 11 12.50 -18.89 25.83
C ALA A 11 12.85 -19.10 27.33
N ASP A 12 13.81 -18.32 27.82
CA ASP A 12 14.18 -18.36 29.24
C ASP A 12 13.06 -17.83 30.14
N LEU A 13 12.33 -16.78 29.70
CA LEU A 13 11.15 -16.29 30.41
C LEU A 13 10.09 -17.39 30.58
N ARG A 14 9.85 -18.20 29.54
CA ARG A 14 8.87 -19.29 29.60
C ARG A 14 9.25 -20.38 30.59
N GLN A 15 10.53 -20.60 30.78
CA GLN A 15 11.08 -21.57 31.73
C GLN A 15 11.25 -21.01 33.14
N PHE A 16 11.15 -19.70 33.31
CA PHE A 16 11.29 -19.09 34.64
C PHE A 16 10.09 -19.40 35.53
N ASP A 17 10.35 -19.78 36.78
CA ASP A 17 9.30 -20.06 37.79
C ASP A 17 8.69 -18.75 38.30
N PRO A 18 7.38 -18.50 38.03
CA PRO A 18 6.72 -17.28 38.48
C PRO A 18 6.65 -17.13 40.01
N LEU A 19 6.84 -18.21 40.76
CA LEU A 19 6.91 -18.15 42.23
C LEU A 19 8.19 -17.46 42.73
N CYS A 20 9.24 -17.41 41.91
CA CYS A 20 10.47 -16.72 42.25
C CYS A 20 10.40 -15.20 42.10
N SER A 21 9.59 -14.70 41.17
CA SER A 21 9.34 -13.28 40.99
C SER A 21 8.09 -13.07 40.12
N GLU A 22 7.32 -12.06 40.49
CA GLU A 22 6.16 -11.60 39.65
C GLU A 22 6.55 -10.59 38.59
N GLN A 23 7.78 -10.13 38.52
CA GLN A 23 8.28 -9.18 37.49
C GLN A 23 9.62 -9.66 36.96
N LEU A 24 9.78 -9.56 35.65
CA LEU A 24 10.95 -10.07 34.97
C LEU A 24 11.26 -9.21 33.74
N ARG A 25 12.54 -9.05 33.44
CA ARG A 25 13.01 -8.41 32.23
C ARG A 25 13.67 -9.43 31.30
N THR A 26 13.37 -9.35 29.98
CA THR A 26 14.13 -10.07 28.93
C THR A 26 15.05 -9.10 28.18
N SER A 27 16.28 -9.55 27.87
CA SER A 27 17.26 -8.76 27.11
C SER A 27 17.02 -8.79 25.60
N GLY A 28 16.27 -9.78 25.10
CA GLY A 28 15.89 -9.93 23.69
C GLY A 28 14.77 -10.93 23.51
N TYR A 29 14.37 -11.18 22.24
CA TYR A 29 13.41 -12.22 21.90
C TYR A 29 14.10 -13.58 21.71
N LEU A 30 15.05 -13.68 20.77
CA LEU A 30 15.87 -14.89 20.51
C LEU A 30 17.26 -14.78 21.12
N ARG A 31 17.80 -13.58 21.25
CA ARG A 31 19.13 -13.29 21.76
C ARG A 31 19.18 -11.89 22.38
N PRO A 32 20.04 -11.66 23.36
CA PRO A 32 20.22 -10.34 23.94
C PRO A 32 20.49 -9.25 22.89
N GLY A 33 19.81 -8.11 23.02
CA GLY A 33 20.03 -6.94 22.15
C GLY A 33 19.36 -6.99 20.79
N ASP A 34 18.51 -7.97 20.48
CA ASP A 34 17.81 -8.08 19.19
C ASP A 34 16.59 -7.15 19.05
N GLY A 35 16.30 -6.37 20.09
CA GLY A 35 15.21 -5.40 20.13
C GLY A 35 13.84 -5.98 20.49
N GLY A 36 13.72 -7.30 20.67
CA GLY A 36 12.46 -7.96 21.05
C GLY A 36 12.28 -8.17 22.55
N GLY A 37 13.25 -7.75 23.38
CA GLY A 37 13.20 -7.79 24.83
C GLY A 37 12.14 -6.87 25.44
N GLY A 38 12.03 -6.87 26.76
CA GLY A 38 11.10 -5.99 27.48
C GLY A 38 10.79 -6.45 28.90
N ASP A 39 9.92 -5.69 29.55
CA ASP A 39 9.49 -5.96 30.92
C ASP A 39 8.17 -6.73 30.93
N PHE A 40 8.06 -7.67 31.87
CA PHE A 40 6.92 -8.55 32.02
C PHE A 40 6.49 -8.61 33.51
N TYR A 41 5.19 -8.84 33.69
CA TYR A 41 4.63 -9.20 34.98
C TYR A 41 3.84 -10.49 34.89
N TRP A 42 3.76 -11.21 35.99
CA TRP A 42 2.99 -12.45 36.10
C TRP A 42 1.53 -12.16 36.46
N ALA A 43 0.62 -12.64 35.63
CA ALA A 43 -0.83 -12.60 35.85
C ALA A 43 -1.33 -14.02 36.15
N GLY A 44 -1.36 -14.41 37.43
CA GLY A 44 -1.58 -15.79 37.86
C GLY A 44 -2.92 -16.40 37.48
N GLU A 45 -3.98 -15.57 37.36
CA GLU A 45 -5.33 -16.04 36.97
C GLU A 45 -5.62 -15.88 35.47
N ASP A 46 -4.68 -15.39 34.70
CA ASP A 46 -4.86 -15.15 33.26
C ASP A 46 -4.77 -16.46 32.46
N ASN A 47 -5.77 -16.70 31.62
CA ASN A 47 -5.85 -17.88 30.76
C ASN A 47 -5.91 -17.51 29.27
N GLN A 48 -5.57 -16.28 28.89
CA GLN A 48 -5.57 -15.87 27.47
C GLN A 48 -4.60 -16.73 26.65
N ALA A 49 -4.92 -16.85 25.37
CA ALA A 49 -4.06 -17.56 24.44
C ALA A 49 -2.69 -16.87 24.33
N ASP A 50 -1.64 -17.64 24.27
CA ASP A 50 -0.30 -17.17 23.99
C ASP A 50 -0.26 -16.58 22.57
N ASP A 51 0.07 -15.29 22.46
CA ASP A 51 0.17 -14.58 21.18
C ASP A 51 1.62 -14.45 20.66
N GLY A 52 2.55 -14.93 21.44
CA GLY A 52 3.98 -14.91 21.12
C GLY A 52 4.68 -13.57 21.40
N GLY A 53 4.01 -12.56 21.96
CA GLY A 53 4.61 -11.25 22.21
C GLY A 53 4.14 -10.54 23.47
N LEU A 54 2.84 -10.29 23.57
CA LEU A 54 2.23 -9.59 24.71
C LEU A 54 1.79 -10.53 25.83
N VAL A 55 1.39 -11.73 25.45
CA VAL A 55 0.85 -12.76 26.34
C VAL A 55 1.62 -14.05 26.12
N LEU A 56 2.36 -14.48 27.12
CA LEU A 56 3.24 -15.63 27.02
C LEU A 56 2.90 -16.68 28.10
N LYS A 57 2.80 -17.95 27.70
CA LYS A 57 2.66 -19.08 28.66
C LYS A 57 3.97 -19.32 29.40
N SER A 58 3.88 -19.69 30.66
CA SER A 58 4.96 -20.34 31.38
C SER A 58 4.96 -21.85 31.07
N GLU A 59 6.14 -22.45 31.04
CA GLU A 59 6.33 -23.91 30.97
C GLU A 59 6.32 -24.54 32.36
N GLN A 60 6.41 -23.74 33.41
CA GLN A 60 6.41 -24.18 34.81
C GLN A 60 5.01 -24.36 35.39
N THR A 61 3.99 -23.68 34.80
CA THR A 61 2.62 -23.75 35.32
C THR A 61 1.62 -23.60 34.16
N PRO A 62 0.52 -24.42 34.16
CA PRO A 62 -0.50 -24.34 33.11
C PRO A 62 -1.40 -23.09 33.24
N LYS A 63 -1.55 -22.55 34.43
CA LYS A 63 -2.32 -21.35 34.72
C LYS A 63 -1.41 -20.14 34.78
N GLY A 64 -1.99 -18.98 34.47
CA GLY A 64 -1.28 -17.71 34.51
C GLY A 64 -0.53 -17.43 33.19
N ARG A 65 -0.16 -16.18 33.06
CA ARG A 65 0.57 -15.66 31.87
C ARG A 65 1.58 -14.61 32.27
N TRP A 66 2.70 -14.62 31.56
CA TRP A 66 3.57 -13.47 31.52
C TRP A 66 2.97 -12.42 30.62
N ARG A 67 2.76 -11.23 31.13
CA ARG A 67 2.23 -10.09 30.39
C ARG A 67 3.32 -9.08 30.11
N ARG A 68 3.56 -8.76 28.84
CA ARG A 68 4.47 -7.68 28.48
C ARG A 68 3.89 -6.34 28.92
N ILE A 69 4.70 -5.52 29.57
CA ILE A 69 4.39 -4.12 29.85
C ILE A 69 4.63 -3.34 28.55
N SER A 70 3.54 -2.89 27.91
CA SER A 70 3.58 -2.16 26.66
C SER A 70 3.10 -0.73 26.84
N THR A 71 3.74 0.21 26.16
CA THR A 71 3.43 1.66 26.19
C THR A 71 2.56 2.13 25.04
N GLY A 72 1.87 1.23 24.33
CA GLY A 72 0.91 1.54 23.28
C GLY A 72 1.39 1.23 21.86
N GLN A 73 2.62 1.57 21.49
CA GLN A 73 3.21 1.16 20.22
C GLN A 73 3.83 -0.23 20.34
N LEU A 74 3.51 -1.11 19.39
CA LEU A 74 4.12 -2.42 19.29
C LEU A 74 5.26 -2.40 18.27
N ASP A 75 6.24 -3.27 18.49
CA ASP A 75 7.36 -3.51 17.58
C ASP A 75 7.30 -4.97 17.11
N ILE A 76 7.45 -5.23 15.81
CA ILE A 76 7.37 -6.61 15.28
C ILE A 76 8.41 -7.54 15.92
N ARG A 77 9.55 -7.02 16.38
CA ARG A 77 10.59 -7.80 17.08
C ARG A 77 10.11 -8.38 18.41
N GLN A 78 9.15 -7.74 19.06
CA GLN A 78 8.51 -8.23 20.28
C GLN A 78 7.74 -9.54 20.07
N PHE A 79 7.46 -9.89 18.82
CA PHE A 79 6.81 -11.14 18.41
C PHE A 79 7.78 -12.11 17.71
N GLY A 80 9.07 -11.76 17.67
CA GLY A 80 10.13 -12.56 17.08
C GLY A 80 10.29 -12.37 15.57
N ALA A 81 9.66 -11.36 14.97
CA ALA A 81 9.92 -10.96 13.58
C ALA A 81 11.23 -10.17 13.54
N LEU A 82 12.35 -10.86 13.49
CA LEU A 82 13.68 -10.27 13.48
C LEU A 82 14.20 -10.16 12.05
N PRO A 83 14.95 -9.08 11.72
CA PRO A 83 15.52 -8.93 10.38
C PRO A 83 16.51 -10.06 10.06
N ALA A 84 16.55 -10.47 8.79
CA ALA A 84 17.41 -11.54 8.27
C ALA A 84 17.21 -12.93 8.92
N ASN A 85 16.09 -13.14 9.62
CA ASN A 85 15.77 -14.41 10.31
C ASN A 85 14.95 -15.39 9.44
N GLY A 86 15.13 -15.36 8.10
CA GLY A 86 14.36 -16.18 7.16
C GLY A 86 12.92 -15.70 7.03
N ASP A 87 11.97 -16.64 6.90
CA ASP A 87 10.54 -16.35 6.83
C ASP A 87 9.98 -15.93 8.18
N VAL A 88 9.59 -14.65 8.30
CA VAL A 88 9.01 -14.08 9.52
C VAL A 88 7.50 -13.82 9.41
N THR A 89 6.84 -14.40 8.41
CA THR A 89 5.41 -14.18 8.15
C THR A 89 4.53 -14.40 9.37
N GLN A 90 4.72 -15.54 10.07
CA GLN A 90 3.89 -15.89 11.24
C GLN A 90 4.09 -14.91 12.40
N GLN A 91 5.33 -14.54 12.66
CA GLN A 91 5.70 -13.62 13.72
C GLN A 91 5.13 -12.21 13.42
N PHE A 92 5.28 -11.78 12.19
CA PHE A 92 4.73 -10.50 11.74
C PHE A 92 3.20 -10.49 11.84
N GLN A 93 2.53 -11.58 11.39
CA GLN A 93 1.07 -11.70 11.51
C GLN A 93 0.58 -11.70 12.97
N LYS A 94 1.33 -12.32 13.89
CA LYS A 94 1.01 -12.25 15.33
C LYS A 94 1.04 -10.80 15.84
N ALA A 95 2.04 -10.02 15.44
CA ALA A 95 2.12 -8.61 15.76
C ALA A 95 0.92 -7.80 15.22
N LEU A 96 0.54 -8.03 13.97
CA LEU A 96 -0.67 -7.44 13.36
C LEU A 96 -1.95 -7.84 14.12
N ASN A 97 -2.05 -9.11 14.52
CA ASN A 97 -3.21 -9.61 15.27
C ASN A 97 -3.30 -8.97 16.68
N ALA A 98 -2.18 -8.60 17.29
CA ALA A 98 -2.17 -7.85 18.53
C ALA A 98 -2.78 -6.44 18.37
N CYS A 99 -2.74 -5.87 17.16
CA CYS A 99 -3.37 -4.59 16.79
C CYS A 99 -4.84 -4.71 16.36
N ARG A 100 -5.52 -5.86 16.53
CA ARG A 100 -6.89 -6.10 16.06
C ARG A 100 -7.99 -5.15 16.59
N LYS A 101 -7.70 -4.40 17.63
CA LYS A 101 -8.58 -3.37 18.21
C LYS A 101 -8.15 -1.95 17.84
N GLY A 102 -7.33 -1.82 16.82
CA GLY A 102 -6.57 -0.61 16.49
C GLY A 102 -5.24 -0.59 17.24
N GLY A 103 -4.33 0.25 16.78
CA GLY A 103 -3.01 0.42 17.39
C GLY A 103 -1.93 0.74 16.39
N SER A 104 -0.72 0.93 16.90
CA SER A 104 0.46 1.26 16.08
C SER A 104 1.46 0.11 16.14
N LEU A 105 1.88 -0.35 14.96
CA LEU A 105 2.90 -1.37 14.76
C LEU A 105 4.11 -0.78 14.05
N TYR A 106 5.23 -0.79 14.73
CA TYR A 106 6.50 -0.34 14.18
C TYR A 106 7.27 -1.50 13.54
N VAL A 107 7.77 -1.22 12.36
CA VAL A 107 8.64 -2.09 11.57
C VAL A 107 10.00 -1.45 11.48
N PRO A 108 10.97 -1.83 12.30
CA PRO A 108 12.31 -1.24 12.30
C PRO A 108 13.06 -1.49 11.00
N SER A 109 14.15 -0.74 10.82
CA SER A 109 15.12 -0.98 9.75
C SER A 109 15.56 -2.44 9.73
N GLY A 110 15.55 -3.04 8.54
CA GLY A 110 15.94 -4.42 8.35
C GLY A 110 15.25 -5.07 7.15
N HIS A 111 15.68 -6.29 6.82
CA HIS A 111 15.17 -7.09 5.72
C HIS A 111 14.25 -8.19 6.26
N TYR A 112 12.98 -8.16 5.90
CA TYR A 112 11.95 -9.09 6.38
C TYR A 112 11.37 -9.90 5.22
N THR A 113 11.58 -11.22 5.24
CA THR A 113 11.02 -12.14 4.23
C THR A 113 9.61 -12.57 4.63
N ILE A 114 8.65 -12.34 3.74
CA ILE A 114 7.23 -12.66 3.91
C ILE A 114 6.79 -13.61 2.80
N ARG A 115 6.22 -14.77 3.17
CA ARG A 115 5.80 -15.82 2.23
C ARG A 115 4.30 -16.07 2.17
N GLN A 116 3.51 -15.37 2.97
CA GLN A 116 2.06 -15.39 2.93
C GLN A 116 1.51 -13.97 3.07
N PRO A 117 0.30 -13.70 2.59
CA PRO A 117 -0.36 -12.42 2.76
C PRO A 117 -0.43 -11.99 4.23
N LEU A 118 -0.09 -10.74 4.51
CA LEU A 118 -0.26 -10.11 5.81
C LEU A 118 -1.64 -9.46 5.88
N MET A 119 -2.39 -9.83 6.92
CA MET A 119 -3.75 -9.36 7.15
C MET A 119 -3.74 -8.25 8.19
N VAL A 120 -4.05 -7.03 7.78
CA VAL A 120 -4.05 -5.83 8.62
C VAL A 120 -5.46 -5.54 9.11
N HIS A 121 -5.63 -5.33 10.41
CA HIS A 121 -6.93 -5.07 11.01
C HIS A 121 -7.32 -3.59 10.92
N GLN A 122 -8.63 -3.34 10.97
CA GLN A 122 -9.21 -2.00 11.00
C GLN A 122 -8.57 -1.12 12.09
N GLY A 123 -8.29 0.15 11.77
CA GLY A 123 -7.72 1.11 12.69
C GLY A 123 -6.25 0.89 13.05
N THR A 124 -5.57 -0.03 12.34
CA THR A 124 -4.15 -0.28 12.56
C THR A 124 -3.29 0.70 11.75
N THR A 125 -2.29 1.27 12.41
CA THR A 125 -1.20 1.99 11.76
C THR A 125 0.03 1.10 11.70
N VAL A 126 0.56 0.86 10.50
CA VAL A 126 1.84 0.15 10.29
C VAL A 126 2.84 1.16 9.76
N HIS A 127 3.96 1.33 10.46
CA HIS A 127 4.95 2.32 10.04
C HIS A 127 6.39 1.81 10.23
N GLY A 128 7.30 2.32 9.42
CA GLY A 128 8.71 1.93 9.43
C GLY A 128 9.66 3.11 9.24
N ASP A 129 10.92 2.79 9.00
CA ASP A 129 12.05 3.72 8.84
C ASP A 129 12.31 4.08 7.35
N GLY A 130 11.26 4.19 6.56
CA GLY A 130 11.38 4.53 5.14
C GLY A 130 12.01 3.40 4.32
N LEU A 131 12.99 3.74 3.51
CA LEU A 131 13.70 2.79 2.64
C LEU A 131 14.41 1.66 3.39
N LEU A 132 14.66 1.84 4.68
CA LEU A 132 15.40 0.87 5.49
C LEU A 132 14.50 -0.24 6.07
N SER A 133 13.18 -0.07 6.08
CA SER A 133 12.22 -1.10 6.50
C SER A 133 11.78 -1.92 5.28
N GLU A 134 12.59 -2.91 4.92
CA GLU A 134 12.44 -3.70 3.69
C GLU A 134 11.57 -4.93 3.89
N ILE A 135 10.43 -4.98 3.19
CA ILE A 135 9.49 -6.10 3.20
C ILE A 135 9.60 -6.83 1.87
N HIS A 136 10.17 -8.03 1.88
CA HIS A 136 10.36 -8.86 0.69
C HIS A 136 9.28 -9.93 0.59
N TYR A 137 8.34 -9.72 -0.32
CA TYR A 137 7.18 -10.59 -0.51
C TYR A 137 7.44 -11.68 -1.56
N TYR A 138 7.39 -12.94 -1.12
CA TYR A 138 7.49 -14.17 -1.90
C TYR A 138 6.22 -15.03 -1.77
N GLY A 139 5.08 -14.42 -1.49
CA GLY A 139 3.80 -15.12 -1.30
C GLY A 139 3.25 -15.74 -2.59
N PRO A 140 2.10 -16.41 -2.52
CA PRO A 140 1.46 -17.03 -3.69
C PRO A 140 1.09 -16.00 -4.76
N ALA A 141 1.08 -16.44 -6.04
CA ALA A 141 0.54 -15.63 -7.13
C ALA A 141 -0.94 -15.28 -6.89
N LYS A 142 -1.38 -14.16 -7.42
CA LYS A 142 -2.74 -13.59 -7.24
C LYS A 142 -3.07 -13.21 -5.80
N THR A 143 -2.05 -12.89 -5.01
CA THR A 143 -2.20 -12.37 -3.64
C THR A 143 -1.41 -11.09 -3.45
N GLY A 144 -1.81 -10.28 -2.46
CA GLY A 144 -1.08 -9.08 -2.05
C GLY A 144 -0.21 -9.35 -0.81
N CYS A 145 0.86 -8.58 -0.65
CA CYS A 145 1.63 -8.58 0.59
C CYS A 145 0.77 -8.04 1.75
N TRP A 146 0.19 -6.85 1.57
CA TRP A 146 -0.64 -6.17 2.55
C TRP A 146 -2.11 -6.25 2.17
N ASN A 147 -2.96 -6.82 3.04
CA ASN A 147 -4.39 -7.02 2.80
C ASN A 147 -5.22 -6.58 4.01
N ALA A 148 -6.46 -6.18 3.79
CA ALA A 148 -7.41 -5.95 4.87
C ALA A 148 -7.87 -7.29 5.47
N ALA A 149 -7.82 -7.39 6.80
CA ALA A 149 -8.32 -8.57 7.53
C ALA A 149 -9.84 -8.64 7.54
N GLN A 150 -10.51 -7.50 7.50
CA GLN A 150 -11.95 -7.35 7.39
C GLN A 150 -12.28 -6.68 6.06
N ARG A 151 -13.32 -7.17 5.43
CA ARG A 151 -13.89 -6.57 4.22
C ARG A 151 -15.09 -5.69 4.58
N THR A 152 -14.83 -4.62 5.33
CA THR A 152 -15.86 -3.64 5.72
C THR A 152 -15.60 -2.29 5.07
N PRO A 153 -16.64 -1.48 4.82
CA PRO A 153 -16.49 -0.21 4.10
C PRO A 153 -15.68 0.89 4.80
N ALA A 154 -15.26 0.69 6.05
CA ALA A 154 -14.56 1.73 6.81
C ALA A 154 -13.41 1.12 7.62
N THR A 155 -12.29 0.88 6.97
CA THR A 155 -11.14 0.25 7.63
C THR A 155 -10.19 1.23 8.30
N ALA A 156 -10.07 2.45 7.78
CA ALA A 156 -9.25 3.53 8.34
C ALA A 156 -7.85 3.05 8.80
N MET A 157 -7.16 2.32 7.93
CA MET A 157 -5.78 1.87 8.15
C MET A 157 -4.80 2.97 7.80
N ALA A 158 -3.59 2.89 8.33
CA ALA A 158 -2.50 3.75 7.90
C ALA A 158 -1.22 2.93 7.65
N PHE A 159 -0.52 3.24 6.57
CA PHE A 159 0.78 2.69 6.21
C PHE A 159 1.74 3.84 5.97
N ALA A 160 2.91 3.84 6.60
CA ALA A 160 3.87 4.90 6.46
C ALA A 160 5.31 4.40 6.47
N GLY A 161 6.18 4.97 5.62
CA GLY A 161 7.61 4.73 5.67
C GLY A 161 8.00 3.25 5.53
N LEU A 162 7.41 2.52 4.59
CA LEU A 162 7.71 1.11 4.31
C LEU A 162 8.25 0.95 2.90
N ASN A 163 9.18 0.02 2.73
CA ASN A 163 9.80 -0.35 1.47
C ASN A 163 9.44 -1.80 1.11
N THR A 164 8.52 -2.00 0.17
CA THR A 164 7.97 -3.32 -0.18
C THR A 164 8.50 -3.81 -1.53
N PHE A 165 9.10 -4.99 -1.55
CA PHE A 165 9.61 -5.67 -2.74
C PHE A 165 8.69 -6.84 -3.10
N VAL A 166 8.15 -6.87 -4.32
CA VAL A 166 7.28 -7.96 -4.80
C VAL A 166 8.09 -8.87 -5.71
N HIS A 167 8.34 -10.11 -5.27
CA HIS A 167 9.17 -11.10 -5.97
C HIS A 167 8.36 -12.21 -6.65
N THR A 168 7.05 -12.19 -6.56
CA THR A 168 6.19 -13.20 -7.20
C THR A 168 5.39 -12.58 -8.33
N GLN A 169 5.45 -13.21 -9.51
CA GLN A 169 4.68 -12.79 -10.67
C GLN A 169 3.15 -12.86 -10.41
N ASN A 170 2.39 -11.99 -11.03
CA ASN A 170 0.94 -11.88 -10.85
C ASN A 170 0.52 -11.66 -9.39
N SER A 171 1.23 -10.84 -8.65
CA SER A 171 0.91 -10.47 -7.27
C SER A 171 1.09 -8.98 -7.02
N TRP A 172 0.78 -8.52 -5.82
CA TRP A 172 0.67 -7.10 -5.51
C TRP A 172 1.39 -6.74 -4.21
N ALA A 173 1.83 -5.49 -4.07
CA ALA A 173 2.31 -5.00 -2.79
C ALA A 173 1.12 -4.72 -1.85
N TYR A 174 0.21 -3.83 -2.23
CA TYR A 174 -0.98 -3.49 -1.46
C TYR A 174 -2.23 -3.93 -2.20
N HIS A 175 -3.02 -4.82 -1.60
CA HIS A 175 -4.32 -5.25 -2.10
C HIS A 175 -5.41 -4.45 -1.41
N LEU A 176 -5.95 -3.45 -2.10
CA LEU A 176 -6.79 -2.41 -1.52
C LEU A 176 -8.25 -2.83 -1.30
N THR A 177 -8.65 -4.03 -1.70
CA THR A 177 -10.01 -4.53 -1.43
C THR A 177 -10.31 -4.48 0.07
N GLY A 178 -11.39 -3.81 0.44
CA GLY A 178 -11.75 -3.59 1.84
C GLY A 178 -10.95 -2.50 2.54
N MET A 179 -10.04 -1.79 1.83
CA MET A 179 -9.32 -0.64 2.40
C MET A 179 -10.00 0.66 1.95
N SER A 180 -10.74 1.28 2.86
CA SER A 180 -11.37 2.59 2.64
C SER A 180 -11.07 3.54 3.78
N PHE A 181 -11.07 4.85 3.51
CA PHE A 181 -10.69 5.89 4.47
C PHE A 181 -9.28 5.71 5.04
N SER A 182 -8.40 5.05 4.27
CA SER A 182 -7.06 4.67 4.69
C SER A 182 -6.02 5.65 4.15
N ARG A 183 -4.84 5.67 4.80
CA ARG A 183 -3.73 6.55 4.43
C ARG A 183 -2.51 5.72 4.06
N PHE A 184 -1.86 6.13 2.99
CA PHE A 184 -0.62 5.56 2.47
C PHE A 184 0.37 6.71 2.33
N ASP A 185 1.42 6.72 3.14
CA ASP A 185 2.32 7.85 3.24
C ASP A 185 3.78 7.42 3.10
N ASN A 186 4.52 8.09 2.20
CA ASN A 186 5.94 7.85 1.99
C ASN A 186 6.28 6.36 1.84
N LEU A 187 5.57 5.67 0.94
CA LEU A 187 5.75 4.26 0.65
C LEU A 187 6.59 4.05 -0.61
N PHE A 188 7.45 3.02 -0.56
CA PHE A 188 8.26 2.61 -1.69
C PHE A 188 7.89 1.19 -2.08
N VAL A 189 7.63 0.97 -3.37
CA VAL A 189 7.29 -0.36 -3.90
C VAL A 189 8.22 -0.68 -5.06
N HIS A 190 8.86 -1.85 -4.98
CA HIS A 190 9.72 -2.39 -6.03
C HIS A 190 9.10 -3.66 -6.59
N LEU A 191 8.60 -3.59 -7.82
CA LEU A 191 8.07 -4.72 -8.55
C LEU A 191 9.23 -5.45 -9.26
N ARG A 192 9.58 -6.65 -8.79
CA ARG A 192 10.75 -7.40 -9.26
C ARG A 192 10.40 -8.45 -10.31
N CYS A 193 9.11 -8.63 -10.60
CA CYS A 193 8.60 -9.59 -11.59
C CYS A 193 7.57 -8.94 -12.49
N ALA A 194 7.35 -9.52 -13.66
CA ALA A 194 6.33 -9.08 -14.59
C ALA A 194 4.90 -9.30 -14.06
N ASN A 195 3.94 -8.55 -14.60
CA ASN A 195 2.51 -8.63 -14.27
C ASN A 195 2.22 -8.44 -12.78
N THR A 196 2.87 -7.48 -12.15
CA THR A 196 2.69 -7.14 -10.74
C THR A 196 2.15 -5.73 -10.61
N SER A 197 1.43 -5.45 -9.51
CA SER A 197 0.93 -4.09 -9.25
C SER A 197 1.37 -3.60 -7.86
N ALA A 198 1.65 -2.31 -7.74
CA ALA A 198 2.02 -1.74 -6.45
C ALA A 198 0.78 -1.53 -5.57
N TYR A 199 -0.21 -0.78 -6.06
CA TYR A 199 -1.45 -0.44 -5.34
C TYR A 199 -2.63 -0.99 -6.12
N TYR A 200 -2.97 -2.27 -5.88
CA TYR A 200 -4.00 -3.00 -6.61
C TYR A 200 -5.36 -2.86 -5.95
N GLY A 201 -6.29 -2.22 -6.63
CA GLY A 201 -7.65 -1.94 -6.15
C GLY A 201 -8.71 -2.48 -7.12
N PRO A 202 -9.00 -3.79 -7.11
CA PRO A 202 -10.06 -4.35 -7.92
C PRO A 202 -11.41 -3.93 -7.38
N GLY A 203 -12.32 -3.59 -8.30
CA GLY A 203 -13.68 -3.22 -7.96
C GLY A 203 -14.61 -4.42 -7.79
N ASN A 204 -14.33 -5.32 -6.87
CA ASN A 204 -15.10 -6.54 -6.66
C ASN A 204 -15.96 -6.52 -5.38
N GLY A 205 -16.93 -5.62 -5.32
CA GLY A 205 -17.90 -5.53 -4.23
C GLY A 205 -17.48 -4.70 -3.03
N GLU A 206 -16.19 -4.52 -2.79
CA GLU A 206 -15.64 -3.72 -1.67
C GLU A 206 -14.50 -2.85 -2.18
N SER A 207 -14.86 -1.94 -3.06
CA SER A 207 -13.91 -1.02 -3.69
C SER A 207 -13.22 -0.13 -2.66
N PRO A 208 -11.97 0.22 -2.90
CA PRO A 208 -11.28 1.22 -2.12
C PRO A 208 -11.89 2.61 -2.37
N TYR A 209 -12.39 3.25 -1.30
CA TYR A 209 -12.96 4.58 -1.34
C TYR A 209 -12.22 5.52 -0.39
N TYR A 210 -12.14 6.79 -0.77
CA TYR A 210 -11.68 7.88 0.11
C TYR A 210 -10.31 7.64 0.72
N ASN A 211 -9.44 6.90 0.00
CA ASN A 211 -8.06 6.71 0.44
C ASN A 211 -7.20 7.89 0.00
N VAL A 212 -6.20 8.19 0.80
CA VAL A 212 -5.20 9.22 0.50
C VAL A 212 -3.83 8.58 0.40
N PHE A 213 -3.17 8.78 -0.73
CA PHE A 213 -1.80 8.37 -1.01
C PHE A 213 -0.93 9.62 -1.09
N THR A 214 0.07 9.73 -0.24
CA THR A 214 0.99 10.86 -0.22
C THR A 214 2.41 10.37 -0.43
N ASN A 215 3.09 10.90 -1.43
CA ASN A 215 4.48 10.56 -1.73
C ASN A 215 4.71 9.04 -1.84
N CYS A 216 3.81 8.35 -2.55
CA CYS A 216 3.89 6.92 -2.78
C CYS A 216 4.61 6.63 -4.09
N HIS A 217 5.65 5.79 -4.03
CA HIS A 217 6.55 5.49 -5.13
C HIS A 217 6.35 4.06 -5.64
N ALA A 218 6.58 3.86 -6.94
CA ALA A 218 6.60 2.53 -7.53
C ALA A 218 7.67 2.44 -8.63
N SER A 219 8.44 1.36 -8.61
CA SER A 219 9.41 1.06 -9.66
C SER A 219 9.26 -0.37 -10.17
N GLY A 220 9.40 -0.55 -11.47
CA GLY A 220 9.31 -1.84 -12.14
C GLY A 220 10.67 -2.46 -12.43
N PRO A 221 10.67 -3.68 -13.02
CA PRO A 221 11.89 -4.38 -13.40
C PRO A 221 12.59 -3.78 -14.64
N GLY A 222 11.97 -2.77 -15.27
CA GLY A 222 12.39 -2.24 -16.57
C GLY A 222 11.99 -3.15 -17.73
N GLY A 223 12.29 -2.69 -18.94
CA GLY A 223 11.92 -3.39 -20.17
C GLY A 223 10.51 -3.05 -20.67
N GLU A 224 10.30 -3.32 -21.98
CA GLU A 224 9.02 -3.08 -22.61
C GLU A 224 7.99 -4.15 -22.24
N ALA A 225 6.72 -3.76 -22.16
CA ALA A 225 5.56 -4.64 -21.94
C ALA A 225 5.72 -5.60 -20.75
N ASN A 226 6.31 -5.11 -19.64
CA ASN A 226 6.54 -5.92 -18.45
C ASN A 226 5.26 -6.26 -17.66
N GLY A 227 4.10 -5.70 -18.02
CA GLY A 227 2.81 -5.92 -17.36
C GLY A 227 2.68 -5.30 -15.96
N CYS A 228 3.66 -4.50 -15.54
CA CYS A 228 3.67 -3.90 -14.21
C CYS A 228 2.89 -2.58 -14.18
N ILE A 229 2.14 -2.37 -13.08
CA ILE A 229 1.27 -1.20 -12.91
C ILE A 229 1.46 -0.61 -11.52
N ALA A 230 1.59 0.72 -11.41
CA ALA A 230 1.70 1.34 -10.10
C ALA A 230 0.33 1.41 -9.40
N PHE A 231 -0.62 2.16 -9.93
CA PHE A 231 -1.99 2.24 -9.41
C PHE A 231 -2.91 1.48 -10.36
N ASP A 232 -3.26 0.24 -10.00
CA ASP A 232 -4.09 -0.65 -10.80
C ASP A 232 -5.50 -0.73 -10.20
N TRP A 233 -6.32 0.24 -10.57
CA TRP A 233 -7.68 0.42 -10.08
C TRP A 233 -8.70 -0.01 -11.13
N ALA A 234 -8.53 -1.24 -11.59
CA ALA A 234 -9.43 -1.86 -12.54
C ALA A 234 -10.63 -2.48 -11.82
N ALA A 235 -11.83 -2.27 -12.37
CA ALA A 235 -13.01 -3.01 -11.94
C ALA A 235 -13.00 -4.41 -12.57
N TYR A 236 -13.44 -5.41 -11.81
CA TYR A 236 -13.73 -6.72 -12.38
C TYR A 236 -14.99 -6.71 -13.25
N ASP A 237 -15.20 -7.76 -14.04
CA ASP A 237 -16.33 -7.87 -14.98
C ASP A 237 -17.73 -7.82 -14.30
N ASP A 238 -17.83 -8.07 -13.00
CA ASP A 238 -19.04 -7.89 -12.18
C ASP A 238 -19.23 -6.46 -11.67
N GLY A 239 -18.30 -5.61 -11.94
CA GLY A 239 -18.13 -4.15 -11.89
C GLY A 239 -19.16 -3.28 -11.18
N ILE A 240 -19.68 -3.72 -10.05
CA ILE A 240 -20.68 -2.95 -9.29
C ILE A 240 -20.02 -1.75 -8.59
N GLN A 241 -18.75 -1.86 -8.26
CA GLN A 241 -18.06 -0.82 -7.50
C GLN A 241 -16.61 -0.65 -7.99
N ALA A 242 -16.34 0.43 -8.68
CA ALA A 242 -14.98 0.83 -9.07
C ALA A 242 -14.33 1.69 -7.98
N PRO A 243 -13.00 1.77 -7.89
CA PRO A 243 -12.30 2.64 -6.94
C PRO A 243 -12.68 4.10 -7.13
N ASN A 244 -13.29 4.73 -6.11
CA ASN A 244 -13.83 6.08 -6.23
C ASN A 244 -13.28 7.02 -5.16
N ALA A 245 -13.18 8.31 -5.52
CA ALA A 245 -12.86 9.42 -4.63
C ALA A 245 -11.54 9.22 -3.84
N ASN A 246 -10.58 8.49 -4.43
CA ASN A 246 -9.24 8.39 -3.88
C ASN A 246 -8.39 9.56 -4.35
N GLN A 247 -7.39 9.93 -3.55
CA GLN A 247 -6.50 11.04 -3.82
C GLN A 247 -5.05 10.59 -3.78
N VAL A 248 -4.27 10.95 -4.79
CA VAL A 248 -2.84 10.66 -4.90
C VAL A 248 -2.08 11.97 -5.01
N PHE A 249 -1.23 12.26 -4.03
CA PHE A 249 -0.42 13.47 -3.97
C PHE A 249 1.07 13.13 -4.07
N GLY A 250 1.74 13.65 -5.09
CA GLY A 250 3.16 13.41 -5.33
C GLY A 250 3.46 11.95 -5.68
N GLY A 251 4.66 11.53 -5.38
CA GLY A 251 5.17 10.19 -5.70
C GLY A 251 5.82 10.11 -7.06
N HIS A 252 6.67 9.09 -7.23
CA HIS A 252 7.44 8.84 -8.43
C HIS A 252 7.17 7.43 -8.94
N VAL A 253 6.81 7.32 -10.20
CA VAL A 253 6.56 6.05 -10.89
C VAL A 253 7.59 5.88 -12.01
N ASN A 254 8.30 4.76 -11.99
CA ASN A 254 9.42 4.55 -12.90
C ASN A 254 9.46 3.13 -13.47
N SER A 255 9.77 3.00 -14.78
CA SER A 255 10.07 1.73 -15.45
C SER A 255 8.92 0.71 -15.41
N LEU A 256 7.69 1.18 -15.60
CA LEU A 256 6.46 0.37 -15.59
C LEU A 256 5.76 0.40 -16.94
N GLN A 257 4.90 -0.59 -17.20
CA GLN A 257 4.05 -0.54 -18.37
C GLN A 257 2.97 0.54 -18.23
N VAL A 258 2.30 0.61 -17.08
CA VAL A 258 1.25 1.62 -16.84
C VAL A 258 1.48 2.27 -15.47
N ALA A 259 1.50 3.60 -15.41
CA ALA A 259 1.58 4.26 -14.13
C ALA A 259 0.23 4.23 -13.40
N VAL A 260 -0.85 4.60 -14.07
CA VAL A 260 -2.21 4.57 -13.50
C VAL A 260 -3.16 3.93 -14.49
N ARG A 261 -3.79 2.83 -14.10
CA ARG A 261 -4.99 2.27 -14.74
C ARG A 261 -6.18 2.55 -13.84
N CYS A 262 -7.19 3.25 -14.33
CA CYS A 262 -8.33 3.64 -13.52
C CYS A 262 -9.65 3.41 -14.26
N GLN A 263 -10.52 2.62 -13.66
CA GLN A 263 -11.90 2.39 -14.09
C GLN A 263 -12.93 2.95 -13.08
N GLY A 264 -12.44 3.77 -12.15
CA GLY A 264 -13.25 4.46 -11.15
C GLY A 264 -13.45 5.94 -11.46
N THR A 265 -14.22 6.61 -10.64
CA THR A 265 -14.59 8.03 -10.83
C THR A 265 -14.26 8.88 -9.60
N GLY A 266 -14.09 10.18 -9.81
CA GLY A 266 -13.82 11.14 -8.76
C GLY A 266 -12.45 11.00 -8.10
N ASN A 267 -11.51 10.29 -8.76
CA ASN A 267 -10.15 10.19 -8.24
C ASN A 267 -9.33 11.39 -8.70
N ILE A 268 -8.41 11.82 -7.83
CA ILE A 268 -7.54 12.98 -8.06
C ILE A 268 -6.09 12.52 -8.00
N PHE A 269 -5.32 12.85 -9.03
CA PHE A 269 -3.89 12.60 -9.12
C PHE A 269 -3.18 13.96 -9.23
N HIS A 270 -2.37 14.30 -8.24
CA HIS A 270 -1.74 15.61 -8.17
C HIS A 270 -0.24 15.51 -7.94
N GLY A 271 0.55 16.20 -8.78
CA GLY A 271 1.99 16.37 -8.61
C GLY A 271 2.81 15.09 -8.78
N GLN A 272 2.29 14.09 -9.50
CA GLN A 272 3.04 12.86 -9.75
C GLN A 272 4.18 13.09 -10.74
N VAL A 273 5.27 12.33 -10.56
CA VAL A 273 6.40 12.24 -11.48
C VAL A 273 6.38 10.86 -12.15
N LEU A 274 6.34 10.82 -13.48
CA LEU A 274 6.35 9.59 -14.26
C LEU A 274 7.59 9.54 -15.15
N GLU A 275 8.36 8.46 -15.07
CA GLU A 275 9.55 8.26 -15.88
C GLU A 275 9.58 6.87 -16.50
N MET A 276 9.96 6.79 -17.78
CA MET A 276 10.12 5.52 -18.51
C MET A 276 8.90 4.59 -18.39
N VAL A 277 7.70 5.11 -18.64
CA VAL A 277 6.46 4.34 -18.65
C VAL A 277 5.91 4.19 -20.08
N ASP A 278 5.25 3.06 -20.38
CA ASP A 278 4.58 2.93 -21.68
C ASP A 278 3.32 3.80 -21.72
N VAL A 279 2.49 3.74 -20.67
CA VAL A 279 1.28 4.56 -20.52
C VAL A 279 1.30 5.27 -19.17
N GLY A 280 1.15 6.59 -19.17
CA GLY A 280 1.04 7.37 -17.95
C GLY A 280 -0.30 7.11 -17.26
N TYR A 281 -1.39 7.53 -17.89
CA TYR A 281 -2.74 7.34 -17.35
C TYR A 281 -3.62 6.63 -18.36
N GLU A 282 -4.18 5.49 -17.97
CA GLU A 282 -5.13 4.69 -18.73
C GLU A 282 -6.49 4.79 -18.05
N PHE A 283 -7.47 5.40 -18.72
CA PHE A 283 -8.85 5.51 -18.26
C PHE A 283 -9.76 4.67 -19.14
N ASP A 284 -10.54 3.80 -18.49
CA ASP A 284 -11.48 2.91 -19.17
C ASP A 284 -12.75 2.75 -18.34
N LEU A 285 -13.82 2.24 -18.93
CA LEU A 285 -15.00 1.77 -18.19
C LEU A 285 -14.86 0.30 -17.85
N PRO A 286 -15.50 -0.17 -16.77
CA PRO A 286 -15.75 -1.59 -16.57
C PRO A 286 -16.54 -2.15 -17.75
N LYS A 287 -16.20 -3.33 -18.24
CA LYS A 287 -16.80 -3.92 -19.46
C LYS A 287 -18.32 -4.04 -19.40
N ASN A 288 -18.87 -4.34 -18.22
CA ASN A 288 -20.32 -4.42 -17.98
C ASN A 288 -21.04 -3.05 -18.02
N ARG A 289 -20.31 -1.95 -18.19
CA ARG A 289 -20.84 -0.58 -18.31
C ARG A 289 -20.63 0.03 -19.69
N TYR A 290 -20.04 -0.70 -20.63
CA TYR A 290 -19.76 -0.16 -21.96
C TYR A 290 -21.01 0.28 -22.73
N ASP A 291 -22.14 -0.38 -22.47
CA ASP A 291 -23.43 -0.06 -23.11
C ASP A 291 -24.24 1.01 -22.35
N ASP A 292 -23.78 1.44 -21.16
CA ASP A 292 -24.46 2.43 -20.34
C ASP A 292 -23.69 3.75 -20.32
N VAL A 293 -23.83 4.52 -21.39
CA VAL A 293 -23.18 5.83 -21.56
C VAL A 293 -23.57 6.87 -20.50
N SER A 294 -24.63 6.62 -19.72
CA SER A 294 -25.04 7.53 -18.63
C SER A 294 -24.12 7.43 -17.40
N LYS A 295 -23.25 6.43 -17.34
CA LYS A 295 -22.38 6.12 -16.21
C LYS A 295 -20.90 6.34 -16.51
N GLY A 296 -20.57 7.41 -17.22
CA GLY A 296 -19.19 7.80 -17.49
C GLY A 296 -18.38 8.00 -16.21
N ILE A 297 -17.07 7.92 -16.34
CA ILE A 297 -16.12 8.22 -15.25
C ILE A 297 -15.50 9.59 -15.46
N SER A 298 -15.18 10.28 -14.36
CA SER A 298 -14.45 11.55 -14.38
C SER A 298 -13.34 11.53 -13.36
N ASN A 299 -12.13 11.86 -13.79
CA ASN A 299 -10.94 11.91 -12.93
C ASN A 299 -10.10 13.14 -13.27
N ASP A 300 -9.37 13.64 -12.30
CA ASP A 300 -8.52 14.82 -12.42
C ASP A 300 -7.04 14.47 -12.28
N VAL A 301 -6.21 15.00 -13.20
CA VAL A 301 -4.75 14.91 -13.14
C VAL A 301 -4.16 16.31 -13.15
N MET A 302 -3.48 16.70 -12.09
CA MET A 302 -2.96 18.06 -11.92
C MET A 302 -1.47 18.07 -11.61
N GLY A 303 -0.75 19.04 -12.18
CA GLY A 303 0.67 19.24 -11.90
C GLY A 303 1.56 18.08 -12.34
N LEU A 304 1.16 17.31 -13.35
CA LEU A 304 1.91 16.17 -13.83
C LEU A 304 3.27 16.57 -14.42
N TYR A 305 4.32 15.90 -13.95
CA TYR A 305 5.64 15.91 -14.56
C TYR A 305 5.89 14.54 -15.19
N THR A 306 6.30 14.48 -16.46
CA THR A 306 6.64 13.20 -17.08
C THR A 306 7.84 13.29 -18.03
N GLU A 307 8.70 12.26 -17.96
CA GLU A 307 9.80 12.02 -18.88
C GLU A 307 9.70 10.62 -19.50
N TYR A 308 9.75 10.54 -20.85
CA TYR A 308 9.74 9.29 -21.60
C TYR A 308 8.49 8.41 -21.37
N ALA A 309 7.32 9.01 -21.17
CA ALA A 309 6.06 8.28 -21.29
C ALA A 309 5.72 8.10 -22.78
N LYS A 310 5.54 6.86 -23.27
CA LYS A 310 5.18 6.67 -24.70
C LYS A 310 3.82 7.30 -25.00
N ILE A 311 2.82 7.07 -24.13
CA ILE A 311 1.50 7.69 -24.17
C ILE A 311 1.28 8.33 -22.81
N VAL A 312 1.00 9.64 -22.76
CA VAL A 312 0.79 10.31 -21.47
C VAL A 312 -0.62 10.02 -20.95
N PHE A 313 -1.63 10.17 -21.79
CA PHE A 313 -3.03 9.89 -21.46
C PHE A 313 -3.66 8.96 -22.49
N GLU A 314 -4.22 7.83 -22.05
CA GLU A 314 -4.97 6.90 -22.88
C GLU A 314 -6.42 6.81 -22.38
N GLN A 315 -7.37 7.21 -23.25
CA GLN A 315 -8.80 7.08 -23.03
C GLN A 315 -9.33 5.90 -23.87
N ARG A 316 -9.73 4.83 -23.23
CA ARG A 316 -10.22 3.62 -23.92
C ARG A 316 -11.70 3.64 -24.22
N HIS A 317 -12.48 4.45 -23.50
CA HIS A 317 -13.92 4.61 -23.72
C HIS A 317 -14.30 6.09 -23.85
N GLU A 318 -15.24 6.41 -24.73
CA GLU A 318 -15.64 7.78 -25.02
C GLU A 318 -16.29 8.54 -23.85
N THR A 319 -16.88 7.83 -22.87
CA THR A 319 -17.48 8.42 -21.68
C THR A 319 -16.50 8.55 -20.50
N CYS A 320 -15.20 8.39 -20.75
CA CYS A 320 -14.17 8.73 -19.77
C CYS A 320 -13.84 10.21 -19.85
N TYR A 321 -14.26 10.98 -18.84
CA TYR A 321 -13.97 12.40 -18.73
C TYR A 321 -12.65 12.60 -18.01
N LEU A 322 -11.79 13.45 -18.56
CA LEU A 322 -10.48 13.77 -18.01
C LEU A 322 -10.30 15.29 -17.96
N MET A 323 -9.98 15.80 -16.78
CA MET A 323 -9.37 17.11 -16.64
C MET A 323 -7.89 16.93 -16.28
N ALA A 324 -6.99 17.45 -17.10
CA ALA A 324 -5.57 17.30 -16.85
C ALA A 324 -4.82 18.62 -17.02
N GLN A 325 -3.91 18.88 -16.10
CA GLN A 325 -2.93 19.96 -16.16
C GLN A 325 -1.53 19.37 -16.00
N THR A 326 -0.66 19.63 -16.97
CA THR A 326 0.73 19.17 -16.92
C THR A 326 1.66 20.32 -16.55
N SER A 327 2.66 20.06 -15.72
CA SER A 327 3.73 21.00 -15.42
C SER A 327 4.88 20.87 -16.43
N MET A 328 5.25 19.65 -16.77
CA MET A 328 6.24 19.35 -17.82
C MET A 328 5.97 18.00 -18.45
N VAL A 329 6.08 17.90 -19.77
CA VAL A 329 5.96 16.66 -20.53
C VAL A 329 7.08 16.58 -21.55
N THR A 330 7.97 15.59 -21.43
CA THR A 330 9.09 15.39 -22.34
C THR A 330 9.21 13.94 -22.81
N GLY A 331 9.79 13.73 -24.01
CA GLY A 331 10.11 12.40 -24.50
C GLY A 331 8.90 11.49 -24.82
N HIS A 332 7.69 12.03 -24.95
CA HIS A 332 6.50 11.25 -25.29
C HIS A 332 6.38 11.04 -26.82
N LYS A 333 5.70 9.93 -27.20
CA LYS A 333 5.28 9.69 -28.59
C LYS A 333 3.90 10.28 -28.85
N GLU A 334 2.98 10.10 -27.92
CA GLU A 334 1.62 10.62 -27.95
C GLU A 334 1.25 11.27 -26.63
N LEU A 335 0.78 12.53 -26.67
CA LEU A 335 0.27 13.18 -25.46
C LEU A 335 -1.10 12.61 -25.07
N PHE A 336 -1.93 12.33 -26.06
CA PHE A 336 -3.28 11.80 -25.85
C PHE A 336 -3.65 10.81 -26.93
N ARG A 337 -4.11 9.63 -26.50
CA ARG A 337 -4.73 8.61 -27.33
C ARG A 337 -6.14 8.33 -26.82
N GLY A 338 -7.15 8.54 -27.64
CA GLY A 338 -8.52 8.34 -27.17
C GLY A 338 -9.57 8.31 -28.26
N LYS A 339 -10.77 7.82 -27.89
CA LYS A 339 -11.92 7.69 -28.77
C LYS A 339 -12.74 8.99 -28.89
N SER A 340 -12.73 9.85 -27.85
CA SER A 340 -13.41 11.14 -27.88
C SER A 340 -12.54 12.24 -27.30
N LYS A 341 -12.26 13.25 -28.10
CA LYS A 341 -11.54 14.46 -27.67
C LYS A 341 -12.44 15.47 -26.97
N GLU A 342 -13.75 15.35 -27.12
CA GLU A 342 -14.72 16.30 -26.58
C GLU A 342 -14.86 16.17 -25.06
N ASN A 343 -14.48 15.02 -24.50
CA ASN A 343 -14.60 14.72 -23.09
C ASN A 343 -13.29 14.93 -22.30
N CYS A 344 -12.29 15.59 -22.91
CA CYS A 344 -11.02 15.84 -22.26
C CYS A 344 -10.69 17.33 -22.28
N VAL A 345 -10.31 17.87 -21.11
CA VAL A 345 -9.72 19.21 -20.96
C VAL A 345 -8.27 19.04 -20.59
N LEU A 346 -7.38 19.48 -21.47
CA LEU A 346 -5.94 19.43 -21.26
C LEU A 346 -5.39 20.86 -21.18
N LEU A 347 -4.82 21.21 -20.03
CA LEU A 347 -4.08 22.45 -19.82
C LEU A 347 -2.60 22.09 -19.71
N SER A 348 -1.78 22.59 -20.63
CA SER A 348 -0.34 22.33 -20.60
C SER A 348 0.44 23.62 -20.47
N SER A 349 1.27 23.71 -19.45
CA SER A 349 2.31 24.72 -19.35
C SER A 349 3.60 24.14 -19.93
N HIS A 350 4.09 24.65 -21.03
CA HIS A 350 5.31 24.18 -21.68
C HIS A 350 6.53 25.01 -21.33
N SER A 351 7.60 24.32 -20.98
CA SER A 351 8.96 24.86 -21.00
C SER A 351 9.90 23.89 -21.73
N GLY A 352 9.59 23.54 -22.98
CA GLY A 352 10.46 22.66 -23.76
C GLY A 352 10.11 22.71 -25.25
N GLN A 353 11.14 22.68 -26.12
CA GLN A 353 11.00 22.61 -27.57
C GLN A 353 10.35 21.28 -27.98
N LEU A 354 9.02 21.23 -28.00
CA LEU A 354 8.28 20.17 -28.70
C LEU A 354 7.72 20.74 -30.00
N PRO A 355 7.75 19.98 -31.09
CA PRO A 355 6.99 20.31 -32.27
C PRO A 355 5.50 20.18 -31.91
N MET A 356 4.95 21.24 -31.32
CA MET A 356 3.51 21.28 -31.03
C MET A 356 2.77 21.40 -32.36
N ASN A 357 2.01 20.39 -32.66
CA ASN A 357 0.98 20.53 -33.65
C ASN A 357 -0.12 21.43 -33.02
N ARG A 358 -0.02 22.75 -33.26
CA ARG A 358 -0.96 23.77 -32.78
C ARG A 358 -2.44 23.38 -33.01
N SER A 359 -2.69 22.62 -34.07
CA SER A 359 -4.04 22.15 -34.43
C SER A 359 -4.66 21.18 -33.39
N PHE A 360 -3.86 20.59 -32.51
CA PHE A 360 -4.37 19.71 -31.48
C PHE A 360 -4.96 20.49 -30.29
N PHE A 361 -4.32 21.60 -29.87
CA PHE A 361 -4.79 22.42 -28.76
C PHE A 361 -5.99 23.30 -29.13
N GLU A 362 -6.05 23.82 -30.36
CA GLU A 362 -7.20 24.61 -30.82
C GLU A 362 -8.49 23.80 -30.92
N LYS A 363 -8.40 22.46 -31.06
CA LYS A 363 -9.57 21.57 -31.13
C LYS A 363 -9.95 20.93 -29.79
N ALA A 364 -9.04 20.91 -28.80
CA ALA A 364 -9.29 20.31 -27.48
C ALA A 364 -9.88 21.30 -26.46
N ILE A 365 -9.85 22.61 -26.75
CA ILE A 365 -10.39 23.62 -25.86
C ILE A 365 -11.80 23.98 -26.32
N ASN A 366 -12.80 23.17 -26.00
CA ASN A 366 -14.19 23.63 -25.99
C ASN A 366 -14.42 24.38 -24.67
N PHE A 367 -14.02 25.66 -24.62
CA PHE A 367 -14.53 26.58 -23.64
C PHE A 367 -16.03 26.79 -23.95
N ARG A 368 -16.90 26.06 -23.27
CA ARG A 368 -18.27 26.53 -23.07
C ARG A 368 -18.23 27.47 -21.88
N PRO A 369 -18.48 28.80 -22.08
CA PRO A 369 -18.69 29.68 -20.94
C PRO A 369 -19.87 29.13 -20.16
N LEU A 370 -19.70 28.96 -18.84
CA LEU A 370 -20.81 28.68 -17.95
C LEU A 370 -21.78 29.88 -18.05
N GLU A 371 -22.86 29.70 -18.77
CA GLU A 371 -23.99 30.63 -18.67
C GLU A 371 -24.66 30.37 -17.32
N PHE A 372 -24.37 31.24 -16.37
CA PHE A 372 -25.17 31.32 -15.15
C PHE A 372 -26.55 31.85 -15.53
N LYS A 373 -27.56 31.01 -15.43
CA LYS A 373 -28.98 31.40 -15.44
C LYS A 373 -29.41 31.64 -14.01
#